data_5950b64af13c4edfe2bc03f57384e372
#
_entry.id   5950b64af13c4edfe2bc03f57384e372
#
_cell.length_a   1.000
_cell.length_b   1.000
_cell.length_c   1.000
_cell.angle_alpha   90.00
_cell.angle_beta   90.00
_cell.angle_gamma   90.00
#
_symmetry.space_group_name_H-M   'P 1'
#
loop_
_entity.id
_entity.type
_entity.pdbx_description
1 polymer ?
#
loop_
_entity_poly.entity_id
_entity_poly.type
_entity_poly.pdbx_seq_one_letter_code
_entity_poly.pdbx_strand_id
1 'polypeptide(L)'
;MKIAIVNDMPLAVEALRRALAFEPSHEVVWVAHNGAEAVQKCAEFTPDLILMDLIMPVMDGVQATRRIMAETPCAIVVVTVDREQNVHRVFEAMGFGALDVVDTPALGAGNAKEAAAPLLRKILNVGWLMGQSDKRVRPVSAQPRALGLQGGLVVIGSSAGGPAALESLLKGLPRDFQVPIVLVQHVDQVFAAGMAEWLSGSCGLDVRLAREGEVPQPGTVLLAGTNHHIRLLKNGTLAYTAEPVNEIYRPSIDVFFESVARYWKGDAVGVLLTGMGRDGAQGLKLMRQQGFLTIAQDQHSSSVYGMPKAAAAIDAAVEIRPLDKIAPRLLEIFAK
;
A
#
# COMPACT_ATOMS: atom_id res chain seq x y z
N MET A 1 4.40 22.56 -4.00
CA MET A 1 4.43 21.34 -4.85
C MET A 1 3.75 21.65 -6.15
N LYS A 2 4.34 21.25 -7.29
CA LYS A 2 3.78 21.41 -8.62
C LYS A 2 2.83 20.26 -8.93
N ILE A 3 1.56 20.57 -9.04
CA ILE A 3 0.48 19.54 -9.18
C ILE A 3 -0.17 19.70 -10.55
N ALA A 4 -0.42 18.58 -11.20
CA ALA A 4 -1.22 18.53 -12.42
C ALA A 4 -2.59 17.91 -12.12
N ILE A 5 -3.61 18.32 -12.87
CA ILE A 5 -4.96 17.76 -12.79
C ILE A 5 -5.32 17.15 -14.14
N VAL A 6 -5.75 15.90 -14.12
CA VAL A 6 -6.21 15.18 -15.32
C VAL A 6 -7.66 14.74 -15.07
N ASN A 7 -8.60 15.43 -15.71
CA ASN A 7 -10.02 15.15 -15.56
C ASN A 7 -10.80 15.81 -16.71
N ASP A 8 -11.72 15.09 -17.34
CA ASP A 8 -12.53 15.59 -18.45
C ASP A 8 -13.74 16.43 -18.02
N MET A 9 -14.10 16.37 -16.73
CA MET A 9 -15.23 17.12 -16.15
C MET A 9 -14.78 18.48 -15.60
N PRO A 10 -15.24 19.63 -16.17
CA PRO A 10 -14.85 20.96 -15.70
C PRO A 10 -15.19 21.22 -14.23
N LEU A 11 -16.32 20.67 -13.74
CA LEU A 11 -16.71 20.80 -12.34
C LEU A 11 -15.77 20.07 -11.38
N ALA A 12 -15.25 18.90 -11.77
CA ALA A 12 -14.27 18.17 -10.98
C ALA A 12 -12.92 18.90 -10.96
N VAL A 13 -12.48 19.45 -12.10
CA VAL A 13 -11.27 20.29 -12.18
C VAL A 13 -11.39 21.49 -11.24
N GLU A 14 -12.54 22.18 -11.26
CA GLU A 14 -12.77 23.33 -10.38
C GLU A 14 -12.81 22.93 -8.89
N ALA A 15 -13.42 21.78 -8.57
CA ALA A 15 -13.45 21.25 -7.21
C ALA A 15 -12.03 20.97 -6.70
N LEU A 16 -11.20 20.32 -7.52
CA LEU A 16 -9.81 20.03 -7.20
C LEU A 16 -8.99 21.33 -7.02
N ARG A 17 -9.14 22.32 -7.92
CA ARG A 17 -8.48 23.63 -7.79
C ARG A 17 -8.84 24.34 -6.49
N ARG A 18 -10.12 24.35 -6.12
CA ARG A 18 -10.57 24.95 -4.85
C ARG A 18 -10.03 24.22 -3.64
N ALA A 19 -10.00 22.90 -3.69
CA ALA A 19 -9.40 22.09 -2.61
C ALA A 19 -7.89 22.39 -2.46
N LEU A 20 -7.14 22.49 -3.56
CA LEU A 20 -5.72 22.83 -3.53
C LEU A 20 -5.46 24.25 -3.05
N ALA A 21 -6.37 25.21 -3.28
CA ALA A 21 -6.22 26.60 -2.83
C ALA A 21 -6.22 26.78 -1.30
N PHE A 22 -6.65 25.75 -0.52
CA PHE A 22 -6.51 25.77 0.95
C PHE A 22 -5.05 25.65 1.42
N GLU A 23 -4.13 25.20 0.54
CA GLU A 23 -2.71 25.08 0.82
C GLU A 23 -1.89 25.88 -0.21
N PRO A 24 -1.51 27.14 0.10
CA PRO A 24 -0.82 28.03 -0.83
C PRO A 24 0.54 27.52 -1.36
N SER A 25 1.10 26.51 -0.73
CA SER A 25 2.32 25.83 -1.16
C SER A 25 2.15 24.93 -2.39
N HIS A 26 0.90 24.73 -2.85
CA HIS A 26 0.56 23.93 -4.01
C HIS A 26 0.25 24.81 -5.22
N GLU A 27 0.84 24.46 -6.36
CA GLU A 27 0.66 25.16 -7.64
C GLU A 27 0.11 24.20 -8.69
N VAL A 28 -1.01 24.54 -9.32
CA VAL A 28 -1.52 23.76 -10.46
C VAL A 28 -0.80 24.21 -11.72
N VAL A 29 0.15 23.39 -12.18
CA VAL A 29 1.04 23.73 -13.32
C VAL A 29 0.38 23.51 -14.67
N TRP A 30 -0.50 22.50 -14.79
CA TRP A 30 -1.31 22.28 -15.99
C TRP A 30 -2.54 21.43 -15.69
N VAL A 31 -3.50 21.47 -16.63
CA VAL A 31 -4.70 20.62 -16.62
C VAL A 31 -4.76 19.89 -17.97
N ALA A 32 -5.12 18.61 -17.95
CA ALA A 32 -5.42 17.81 -19.14
C ALA A 32 -6.84 17.25 -19.05
N HIS A 33 -7.50 17.11 -20.21
CA HIS A 33 -8.90 16.67 -20.29
C HIS A 33 -9.05 15.23 -20.79
N ASN A 34 -7.94 14.53 -20.98
CA ASN A 34 -7.88 13.10 -21.28
C ASN A 34 -6.46 12.58 -21.02
N GLY A 35 -6.31 11.26 -21.01
CA GLY A 35 -5.02 10.62 -20.74
C GLY A 35 -3.96 10.89 -21.80
N ALA A 36 -4.33 11.05 -23.08
CA ALA A 36 -3.36 11.31 -24.15
C ALA A 36 -2.73 12.71 -23.99
N GLU A 37 -3.56 13.71 -23.69
CA GLU A 37 -3.10 15.07 -23.38
C GLU A 37 -2.22 15.07 -22.11
N ALA A 38 -2.58 14.28 -21.10
CA ALA A 38 -1.78 14.15 -19.88
C ALA A 38 -0.38 13.59 -20.16
N VAL A 39 -0.26 12.54 -20.96
CA VAL A 39 1.04 11.96 -21.38
C VAL A 39 1.89 12.99 -22.10
N GLN A 40 1.29 13.71 -23.08
CA GLN A 40 2.01 14.74 -23.81
C GLN A 40 2.51 15.87 -22.88
N LYS A 41 1.64 16.44 -22.04
CA LYS A 41 2.01 17.52 -21.11
C LYS A 41 3.04 17.07 -20.09
N CYS A 42 2.97 15.83 -19.62
CA CYS A 42 3.94 15.26 -18.70
C CYS A 42 5.34 15.16 -19.34
N ALA A 43 5.42 14.83 -20.63
CA ALA A 43 6.68 14.81 -21.39
C ALA A 43 7.29 16.22 -21.56
N GLU A 44 6.44 17.25 -21.74
CA GLU A 44 6.87 18.65 -21.84
C GLU A 44 7.28 19.22 -20.47
N PHE A 45 6.52 18.91 -19.43
CA PHE A 45 6.74 19.37 -18.07
C PHE A 45 6.22 18.36 -17.05
N THR A 46 7.11 17.55 -16.50
CA THR A 46 6.78 16.55 -15.47
C THR A 46 6.47 17.24 -14.14
N PRO A 47 5.24 17.09 -13.58
CA PRO A 47 4.87 17.67 -12.29
C PRO A 47 5.41 16.82 -11.12
N ASP A 48 5.31 17.35 -9.90
CA ASP A 48 5.62 16.59 -8.70
C ASP A 48 4.53 15.52 -8.43
N LEU A 49 3.26 15.84 -8.72
CA LEU A 49 2.10 15.00 -8.49
C LEU A 49 1.06 15.20 -9.58
N ILE A 50 0.46 14.11 -10.04
CA ILE A 50 -0.74 14.11 -10.90
C ILE A 50 -1.94 13.64 -10.07
N LEU A 51 -3.02 14.42 -10.11
CA LEU A 51 -4.36 13.99 -9.69
C LEU A 51 -5.07 13.45 -10.92
N MET A 52 -5.23 12.12 -11.00
CA MET A 52 -5.64 11.39 -12.21
C MET A 52 -7.06 10.85 -12.07
N ASP A 53 -7.95 11.27 -12.94
CA ASP A 53 -9.24 10.58 -13.13
C ASP A 53 -9.07 9.31 -13.94
N LEU A 54 -9.92 8.33 -13.68
CA LEU A 54 -9.86 7.02 -14.35
C LEU A 54 -10.72 6.97 -15.62
N ILE A 55 -11.85 7.69 -15.65
CA ILE A 55 -12.82 7.58 -16.73
C ILE A 55 -12.77 8.84 -17.59
N MET A 56 -12.11 8.76 -18.72
CA MET A 56 -11.95 9.87 -19.63
C MET A 56 -12.03 9.39 -21.10
N PRO A 57 -12.45 10.26 -22.04
CA PRO A 57 -12.43 9.93 -23.45
C PRO A 57 -11.00 9.82 -24.00
N VAL A 58 -10.86 9.24 -25.20
CA VAL A 58 -9.61 9.09 -25.96
C VAL A 58 -8.62 8.11 -25.32
N MET A 59 -8.18 8.38 -24.11
CA MET A 59 -7.30 7.53 -23.30
C MET A 59 -7.74 7.66 -21.84
N ASP A 60 -8.05 6.53 -21.21
CA ASP A 60 -8.45 6.48 -19.81
C ASP A 60 -7.26 6.68 -18.84
N GLY A 61 -7.57 6.88 -17.55
CA GLY A 61 -6.55 7.15 -16.55
C GLY A 61 -5.64 5.97 -16.23
N VAL A 62 -6.11 4.73 -16.45
CA VAL A 62 -5.29 3.51 -16.29
C VAL A 62 -4.21 3.46 -17.33
N GLN A 63 -4.60 3.64 -18.61
CA GLN A 63 -3.68 3.66 -19.75
C GLN A 63 -2.68 4.84 -19.62
N ALA A 64 -3.18 6.01 -19.22
CA ALA A 64 -2.35 7.19 -18.98
C ALA A 64 -1.33 6.93 -17.86
N THR A 65 -1.76 6.36 -16.73
CA THR A 65 -0.86 5.99 -15.61
C THR A 65 0.24 5.05 -16.09
N ARG A 66 -0.12 3.99 -16.80
CA ARG A 66 0.84 3.03 -17.37
C ARG A 66 1.89 3.72 -18.25
N ARG A 67 1.47 4.61 -19.14
CA ARG A 67 2.39 5.31 -20.07
C ARG A 67 3.26 6.32 -19.34
N ILE A 68 2.69 7.14 -18.46
CA ILE A 68 3.44 8.14 -17.69
C ILE A 68 4.49 7.46 -16.81
N MET A 69 4.13 6.38 -16.11
CA MET A 69 5.08 5.66 -15.26
C MET A 69 6.20 4.98 -16.05
N ALA A 70 5.98 4.62 -17.31
CA ALA A 70 7.01 4.05 -18.19
C ALA A 70 7.91 5.11 -18.85
N GLU A 71 7.34 6.28 -19.24
CA GLU A 71 8.02 7.28 -20.06
C GLU A 71 8.57 8.46 -19.23
N THR A 72 7.79 8.95 -18.27
CA THR A 72 8.08 10.15 -17.46
C THR A 72 7.56 9.97 -16.02
N PRO A 73 8.12 9.05 -15.23
CA PRO A 73 7.57 8.64 -13.94
C PRO A 73 7.49 9.82 -12.95
N CYS A 74 6.32 9.99 -12.37
CA CYS A 74 6.05 10.95 -11.29
C CYS A 74 5.00 10.38 -10.31
N ALA A 75 4.77 11.05 -9.19
CA ALA A 75 3.72 10.62 -8.27
C ALA A 75 2.33 10.75 -8.92
N ILE A 76 1.49 9.71 -8.80
CA ILE A 76 0.11 9.72 -9.30
C ILE A 76 -0.81 9.30 -8.15
N VAL A 77 -1.82 10.13 -7.87
CA VAL A 77 -2.94 9.80 -6.99
C VAL A 77 -4.21 9.77 -7.83
N VAL A 78 -4.90 8.65 -7.79
CA VAL A 78 -6.18 8.49 -8.47
C VAL A 78 -7.25 9.31 -7.75
N VAL A 79 -8.06 10.04 -8.52
CA VAL A 79 -9.22 10.79 -8.01
C VAL A 79 -10.47 10.26 -8.70
N THR A 80 -11.44 9.77 -7.97
CA THR A 80 -12.66 9.18 -8.55
C THR A 80 -13.92 9.70 -7.87
N VAL A 81 -15.02 9.80 -8.61
CA VAL A 81 -16.33 10.20 -8.08
C VAL A 81 -17.11 8.98 -7.58
N ASP A 82 -16.96 7.84 -8.26
CA ASP A 82 -17.68 6.61 -7.95
C ASP A 82 -16.70 5.49 -7.60
N ARG A 83 -16.57 5.24 -6.30
CA ARG A 83 -15.65 4.24 -5.76
C ARG A 83 -16.06 2.82 -6.11
N GLU A 84 -17.35 2.51 -5.99
CA GLU A 84 -17.84 1.14 -6.10
C GLU A 84 -17.77 0.61 -7.54
N GLN A 85 -18.09 1.44 -8.51
CA GLN A 85 -18.06 1.06 -9.92
C GLN A 85 -16.64 0.98 -10.51
N ASN A 86 -15.67 1.68 -9.91
CA ASN A 86 -14.33 1.83 -10.44
C ASN A 86 -13.24 1.05 -9.69
N VAL A 87 -13.60 0.24 -8.70
CA VAL A 87 -12.65 -0.45 -7.81
C VAL A 87 -11.58 -1.23 -8.61
N HIS A 88 -11.99 -2.01 -9.62
CA HIS A 88 -11.05 -2.77 -10.44
C HIS A 88 -10.04 -1.87 -11.16
N ARG A 89 -10.50 -0.77 -11.76
CA ARG A 89 -9.65 0.20 -12.47
C ARG A 89 -8.70 0.94 -11.52
N VAL A 90 -9.15 1.22 -10.29
CA VAL A 90 -8.29 1.81 -9.25
C VAL A 90 -7.09 0.91 -9.00
N PHE A 91 -7.32 -0.39 -8.76
CA PHE A 91 -6.22 -1.32 -8.48
C PHE A 91 -5.36 -1.62 -9.71
N GLU A 92 -5.95 -1.61 -10.91
CA GLU A 92 -5.19 -1.70 -12.16
C GLU A 92 -4.24 -0.49 -12.31
N ALA A 93 -4.72 0.74 -12.06
CA ALA A 93 -3.86 1.94 -12.05
C ALA A 93 -2.78 1.87 -10.97
N MET A 94 -3.13 1.35 -9.78
CA MET A 94 -2.16 1.12 -8.71
C MET A 94 -1.14 0.05 -9.08
N GLY A 95 -1.52 -1.00 -9.80
CA GLY A 95 -0.63 -2.01 -10.36
C GLY A 95 0.38 -1.40 -11.36
N PHE A 96 0.01 -0.34 -12.07
CA PHE A 96 0.90 0.43 -12.94
C PHE A 96 1.68 1.55 -12.23
N GLY A 97 1.53 1.70 -10.90
CA GLY A 97 2.36 2.61 -10.10
C GLY A 97 1.66 3.84 -9.54
N ALA A 98 0.33 3.97 -9.66
CA ALA A 98 -0.40 4.97 -8.87
C ALA A 98 -0.23 4.68 -7.37
N LEU A 99 0.03 5.72 -6.60
CA LEU A 99 0.42 5.58 -5.19
C LEU A 99 -0.76 5.37 -4.25
N ASP A 100 -1.90 6.00 -4.57
CA ASP A 100 -3.07 6.04 -3.69
C ASP A 100 -4.33 6.44 -4.47
N VAL A 101 -5.50 6.37 -3.82
CA VAL A 101 -6.80 6.78 -4.36
C VAL A 101 -7.54 7.67 -3.37
N VAL A 102 -8.27 8.66 -3.88
CA VAL A 102 -9.09 9.57 -3.08
C VAL A 102 -10.36 9.96 -3.85
N ASP A 103 -11.42 10.31 -3.11
CA ASP A 103 -12.61 10.87 -3.74
C ASP A 103 -12.39 12.27 -4.27
N THR A 104 -13.08 12.59 -5.35
CA THR A 104 -13.25 13.98 -5.77
C THR A 104 -13.96 14.77 -4.65
N PRO A 105 -13.38 15.87 -4.15
CA PRO A 105 -13.99 16.66 -3.09
C PRO A 105 -15.35 17.20 -3.51
N ALA A 106 -16.41 16.91 -2.75
CA ALA A 106 -17.74 17.47 -2.97
C ALA A 106 -17.80 18.88 -2.35
N LEU A 107 -17.56 19.93 -3.14
CA LEU A 107 -17.63 21.32 -2.68
C LEU A 107 -19.06 21.86 -2.72
N GLY A 108 -19.99 21.17 -2.06
CA GLY A 108 -21.37 21.61 -1.87
C GLY A 108 -21.56 22.56 -0.69
N ALA A 109 -22.81 22.75 -0.23
CA ALA A 109 -23.22 23.70 0.82
C ALA A 109 -22.72 23.39 2.26
N GLY A 110 -21.64 22.62 2.41
CA GLY A 110 -21.02 22.26 3.69
C GLY A 110 -19.65 22.94 3.89
N ASN A 111 -18.90 22.47 4.91
CA ASN A 111 -17.54 22.94 5.17
C ASN A 111 -16.59 22.43 4.08
N ALA A 112 -16.30 23.27 3.08
CA ALA A 112 -15.44 22.93 1.95
C ALA A 112 -14.03 22.49 2.38
N LYS A 113 -13.52 23.00 3.50
CA LYS A 113 -12.20 22.61 4.05
C LYS A 113 -12.23 21.18 4.59
N GLU A 114 -13.32 20.76 5.23
CA GLU A 114 -13.47 19.37 5.68
C GLU A 114 -13.60 18.41 4.51
N ALA A 115 -14.34 18.78 3.46
CA ALA A 115 -14.46 17.98 2.24
C ALA A 115 -13.12 17.84 1.49
N ALA A 116 -12.26 18.85 1.54
CA ALA A 116 -10.92 18.82 0.95
C ALA A 116 -9.88 18.06 1.80
N ALA A 117 -10.12 17.89 3.10
CA ALA A 117 -9.14 17.35 4.04
C ALA A 117 -8.57 15.97 3.66
N PRO A 118 -9.36 14.98 3.16
CA PRO A 118 -8.83 13.70 2.72
C PRO A 118 -7.82 13.83 1.57
N LEU A 119 -8.15 14.64 0.55
CA LEU A 119 -7.27 14.90 -0.58
C LEU A 119 -5.98 15.60 -0.13
N LEU A 120 -6.10 16.69 0.63
CA LEU A 120 -4.94 17.45 1.11
C LEU A 120 -4.01 16.60 1.98
N ARG A 121 -4.55 15.71 2.80
CA ARG A 121 -3.76 14.77 3.61
C ARG A 121 -2.94 13.84 2.73
N LYS A 122 -3.53 13.29 1.66
CA LYS A 122 -2.81 12.41 0.72
C LYS A 122 -1.73 13.17 -0.04
N ILE A 123 -2.00 14.40 -0.46
CA ILE A 123 -1.02 15.27 -1.14
C ILE A 123 0.15 15.63 -0.20
N LEU A 124 -0.14 16.00 1.05
CA LEU A 124 0.91 16.25 2.06
C LEU A 124 1.79 15.02 2.25
N ASN A 125 1.18 13.85 2.27
CA ASN A 125 1.87 12.58 2.39
C ASN A 125 2.85 12.37 1.22
N VAL A 126 2.42 12.61 -0.01
CA VAL A 126 3.28 12.53 -1.20
C VAL A 126 4.39 13.59 -1.15
N GLY A 127 4.09 14.82 -0.74
CA GLY A 127 5.08 15.92 -0.64
C GLY A 127 6.18 15.64 0.38
N TRP A 128 5.84 15.03 1.49
CA TRP A 128 6.81 14.63 2.52
C TRP A 128 7.78 13.56 1.99
N LEU A 129 7.32 12.68 1.10
CA LEU A 129 8.13 11.65 0.45
C LEU A 129 9.18 12.23 -0.49
N MET A 130 8.84 13.27 -1.24
CA MET A 130 9.74 13.89 -2.21
C MET A 130 10.85 14.73 -1.54
N GLY A 131 10.66 15.17 -0.28
CA GLY A 131 11.62 15.96 0.49
C GLY A 131 12.71 15.17 1.23
N GLN A 132 12.66 13.83 1.22
CA GLN A 132 13.63 12.99 1.94
C GLN A 132 14.67 12.36 1.01
N SER A 133 15.77 13.09 0.74
CA SER A 133 16.96 12.50 0.12
C SER A 133 17.91 11.92 1.18
N ASP A 134 18.29 10.68 0.94
CA ASP A 134 19.46 9.91 1.36
C ASP A 134 20.11 10.10 2.75
N LYS A 135 19.92 9.07 3.60
CA LYS A 135 20.99 8.55 4.48
C LYS A 135 21.01 7.03 4.37
N ARG A 136 22.11 6.48 3.84
CA ARG A 136 22.34 5.03 3.71
C ARG A 136 22.35 4.37 5.09
N VAL A 137 21.45 3.42 5.30
CA VAL A 137 21.44 2.54 6.47
C VAL A 137 22.25 1.28 6.11
N ARG A 138 23.26 0.93 6.93
CA ARG A 138 24.06 -0.29 6.77
C ARG A 138 23.26 -1.49 7.28
N PRO A 139 23.22 -2.62 6.56
CA PRO A 139 22.61 -3.85 7.06
C PRO A 139 23.44 -4.42 8.21
N VAL A 140 22.80 -4.74 9.31
CA VAL A 140 23.38 -5.47 10.43
C VAL A 140 22.95 -6.93 10.36
N SER A 141 23.93 -7.82 10.30
CA SER A 141 23.76 -9.27 10.23
C SER A 141 23.41 -9.83 11.61
N ALA A 142 22.17 -10.28 11.81
CA ALA A 142 21.81 -11.18 12.89
C ALA A 142 21.38 -12.51 12.27
N GLN A 143 21.89 -13.64 12.80
CA GLN A 143 21.55 -14.96 12.28
C GLN A 143 20.12 -15.36 12.72
N PRO A 144 19.26 -15.81 11.79
CA PRO A 144 17.94 -16.33 12.14
C PRO A 144 18.06 -17.68 12.86
N ARG A 145 17.12 -17.93 13.77
CA ARG A 145 16.89 -19.24 14.37
C ARG A 145 16.54 -20.24 13.26
N ALA A 146 17.07 -21.48 13.35
CA ALA A 146 16.65 -22.54 12.44
C ALA A 146 15.14 -22.78 12.59
N LEU A 147 14.39 -22.61 11.49
CA LEU A 147 12.93 -22.75 11.48
C LEU A 147 12.58 -24.24 11.54
N GLY A 148 11.79 -24.62 12.53
CA GLY A 148 11.26 -25.97 12.69
C GLY A 148 9.83 -26.04 12.11
N LEU A 149 9.67 -26.68 10.99
CA LEU A 149 8.52 -26.74 10.07
C LEU A 149 7.12 -27.10 10.63
N GLN A 150 6.70 -26.61 11.79
CA GLN A 150 5.33 -26.78 12.27
C GLN A 150 4.59 -25.45 12.28
N GLY A 151 3.59 -25.32 11.38
CA GLY A 151 2.64 -24.22 11.39
C GLY A 151 3.22 -22.88 10.92
N GLY A 152 3.78 -22.81 9.69
CA GLY A 152 4.27 -21.57 9.10
C GLY A 152 3.18 -20.51 8.94
N LEU A 153 3.56 -19.20 9.06
CA LEU A 153 2.70 -18.05 8.78
C LEU A 153 3.54 -16.94 8.12
N VAL A 154 3.02 -16.37 7.04
CA VAL A 154 3.58 -15.14 6.46
C VAL A 154 2.65 -13.98 6.77
N VAL A 155 3.17 -12.90 7.34
CA VAL A 155 2.41 -11.68 7.61
C VAL A 155 3.05 -10.52 6.87
N ILE A 156 2.25 -9.78 6.09
CA ILE A 156 2.75 -8.72 5.22
C ILE A 156 2.03 -7.41 5.51
N GLY A 157 2.80 -6.36 5.75
CA GLY A 157 2.30 -4.99 5.90
C GLY A 157 2.71 -4.12 4.72
N SER A 158 1.81 -3.30 4.21
CA SER A 158 2.06 -2.37 3.09
C SER A 158 1.14 -1.15 3.12
N SER A 159 1.50 -0.10 2.35
CA SER A 159 0.73 1.14 2.27
C SER A 159 0.83 1.75 0.86
N ALA A 160 1.30 2.97 0.70
CA ALA A 160 1.46 3.64 -0.60
C ALA A 160 2.39 2.84 -1.53
N GLY A 161 1.93 2.55 -2.76
CA GLY A 161 2.58 1.62 -3.69
C GLY A 161 2.46 0.15 -3.29
N GLY A 162 1.75 -0.14 -2.18
CA GLY A 162 1.53 -1.49 -1.65
C GLY A 162 0.81 -2.43 -2.61
N PRO A 163 -0.30 -2.04 -3.26
CA PRO A 163 -1.01 -2.93 -4.17
C PRO A 163 -0.11 -3.50 -5.26
N ALA A 164 0.68 -2.68 -5.95
CA ALA A 164 1.64 -3.14 -6.95
C ALA A 164 2.72 -4.07 -6.37
N ALA A 165 3.23 -3.73 -5.18
CA ALA A 165 4.23 -4.55 -4.51
C ALA A 165 3.67 -5.90 -4.06
N LEU A 166 2.45 -5.92 -3.52
CA LEU A 166 1.75 -7.16 -3.16
C LEU A 166 1.48 -8.04 -4.37
N GLU A 167 0.98 -7.46 -5.47
CA GLU A 167 0.77 -8.18 -6.72
C GLU A 167 2.07 -8.83 -7.22
N SER A 168 3.16 -8.06 -7.27
CA SER A 168 4.48 -8.54 -7.70
C SER A 168 4.99 -9.68 -6.81
N LEU A 169 4.88 -9.54 -5.49
CA LEU A 169 5.29 -10.56 -4.53
C LEU A 169 4.46 -11.83 -4.67
N LEU A 170 3.13 -11.70 -4.68
CA LEU A 170 2.21 -12.84 -4.74
C LEU A 170 2.32 -13.60 -6.08
N LYS A 171 2.55 -12.91 -7.21
CA LYS A 171 2.86 -13.56 -8.50
C LYS A 171 4.15 -14.39 -8.48
N GLY A 172 5.09 -14.05 -7.60
CA GLY A 172 6.32 -14.81 -7.40
C GLY A 172 6.16 -16.08 -6.58
N LEU A 173 4.97 -16.33 -6.01
CA LEU A 173 4.65 -17.55 -5.26
C LEU A 173 3.90 -18.54 -6.17
N PRO A 174 4.13 -19.86 -6.04
CA PRO A 174 3.38 -20.86 -6.79
C PRO A 174 1.93 -20.96 -6.29
N ARG A 175 1.01 -21.39 -7.17
CA ARG A 175 -0.42 -21.48 -6.85
C ARG A 175 -0.74 -22.45 -5.70
N ASP A 176 0.13 -23.38 -5.47
CA ASP A 176 0.03 -24.39 -4.40
C ASP A 176 0.87 -24.04 -3.16
N PHE A 177 1.20 -22.76 -2.98
CA PHE A 177 1.95 -22.29 -1.80
C PHE A 177 1.16 -22.58 -0.52
N GLN A 178 1.65 -23.52 0.30
CA GLN A 178 0.92 -24.10 1.41
C GLN A 178 0.99 -23.30 2.73
N VAL A 179 1.71 -22.17 2.75
CA VAL A 179 1.79 -21.36 3.97
C VAL A 179 0.72 -20.29 3.94
N PRO A 180 -0.13 -20.18 5.00
CA PRO A 180 -1.10 -19.09 5.07
C PRO A 180 -0.42 -17.73 5.07
N ILE A 181 -1.03 -16.77 4.37
CA ILE A 181 -0.57 -15.39 4.31
C ILE A 181 -1.66 -14.49 4.87
N VAL A 182 -1.30 -13.53 5.73
CA VAL A 182 -2.21 -12.47 6.19
C VAL A 182 -1.64 -11.11 5.79
N LEU A 183 -2.43 -10.33 5.07
CA LEU A 183 -2.09 -9.02 4.55
C LEU A 183 -2.76 -7.92 5.34
N VAL A 184 -1.99 -6.91 5.73
CA VAL A 184 -2.50 -5.63 6.23
C VAL A 184 -2.04 -4.52 5.30
N GLN A 185 -2.96 -4.04 4.48
CA GLN A 185 -2.75 -2.90 3.58
C GLN A 185 -3.50 -1.70 4.14
N HIS A 186 -2.86 -0.54 4.18
CA HIS A 186 -3.56 0.72 4.45
C HIS A 186 -4.46 1.06 3.27
N VAL A 187 -5.67 0.59 3.32
CA VAL A 187 -6.73 0.83 2.33
C VAL A 187 -8.05 1.01 3.06
N ASP A 188 -8.90 1.92 2.59
CA ASP A 188 -10.25 2.07 3.13
C ASP A 188 -11.06 0.79 2.89
N GLN A 189 -11.90 0.40 3.87
CA GLN A 189 -12.72 -0.83 3.78
C GLN A 189 -13.57 -0.91 2.51
N VAL A 190 -13.99 0.25 1.95
CA VAL A 190 -14.76 0.30 0.69
C VAL A 190 -14.00 -0.32 -0.48
N PHE A 191 -12.67 -0.24 -0.48
CA PHE A 191 -11.81 -0.80 -1.52
C PHE A 191 -11.32 -2.21 -1.21
N ALA A 192 -11.44 -2.68 0.04
CA ALA A 192 -10.78 -3.92 0.47
C ALA A 192 -11.27 -5.16 -0.32
N ALA A 193 -12.57 -5.27 -0.58
CA ALA A 193 -13.13 -6.39 -1.33
C ALA A 193 -12.60 -6.42 -2.78
N GLY A 194 -12.65 -5.29 -3.48
CA GLY A 194 -12.14 -5.19 -4.84
C GLY A 194 -10.62 -5.39 -4.94
N MET A 195 -9.87 -5.00 -3.91
CA MET A 195 -8.45 -5.31 -3.84
C MET A 195 -8.19 -6.81 -3.73
N ALA A 196 -8.95 -7.51 -2.90
CA ALA A 196 -8.83 -8.96 -2.75
C ALA A 196 -9.16 -9.67 -4.08
N GLU A 197 -10.24 -9.29 -4.77
CA GLU A 197 -10.63 -9.82 -6.07
C GLU A 197 -9.55 -9.56 -7.14
N TRP A 198 -9.06 -8.32 -7.21
CA TRP A 198 -8.00 -7.95 -8.16
C TRP A 198 -6.71 -8.75 -7.92
N LEU A 199 -6.25 -8.86 -6.66
CA LEU A 199 -5.07 -9.67 -6.32
C LEU A 199 -5.28 -11.14 -6.67
N SER A 200 -6.45 -11.71 -6.32
CA SER A 200 -6.77 -13.12 -6.65
C SER A 200 -6.73 -13.37 -8.14
N GLY A 201 -7.35 -12.49 -8.94
CA GLY A 201 -7.35 -12.58 -10.39
C GLY A 201 -5.96 -12.42 -11.02
N SER A 202 -5.10 -11.58 -10.44
CA SER A 202 -3.79 -11.27 -11.01
C SER A 202 -2.70 -12.27 -10.62
N CYS A 203 -2.71 -12.84 -9.39
CA CYS A 203 -1.65 -13.75 -8.91
C CYS A 203 -2.03 -15.23 -8.96
N GLY A 204 -3.32 -15.56 -9.08
CA GLY A 204 -3.81 -16.94 -9.13
C GLY A 204 -3.79 -17.68 -7.80
N LEU A 205 -3.60 -16.96 -6.67
CA LEU A 205 -3.79 -17.45 -5.29
C LEU A 205 -5.21 -17.13 -4.82
N ASP A 206 -5.72 -17.89 -3.84
CA ASP A 206 -7.01 -17.58 -3.18
C ASP A 206 -6.85 -16.39 -2.23
N VAL A 207 -7.02 -15.17 -2.76
CA VAL A 207 -6.97 -13.93 -1.99
C VAL A 207 -8.38 -13.48 -1.65
N ARG A 208 -8.69 -13.33 -0.37
CA ARG A 208 -10.00 -12.92 0.11
C ARG A 208 -9.92 -12.13 1.41
N LEU A 209 -11.02 -11.51 1.81
CA LEU A 209 -11.08 -10.81 3.09
C LEU A 209 -11.02 -11.81 4.26
N ALA A 210 -10.26 -11.42 5.29
CA ALA A 210 -10.22 -12.13 6.56
C ALA A 210 -11.56 -11.98 7.30
N ARG A 211 -12.02 -13.07 7.94
CA ARG A 211 -13.28 -13.10 8.70
C ARG A 211 -13.01 -13.14 10.19
N GLU A 212 -13.93 -12.60 10.97
CA GLU A 212 -13.93 -12.70 12.42
C GLU A 212 -13.96 -14.19 12.86
N GLY A 213 -13.08 -14.55 13.80
CA GLY A 213 -12.98 -15.93 14.32
C GLY A 213 -12.27 -16.92 13.41
N GLU A 214 -11.76 -16.51 12.26
CA GLU A 214 -11.10 -17.37 11.28
C GLU A 214 -9.68 -17.74 11.73
N VAL A 215 -9.27 -18.98 11.49
CA VAL A 215 -7.88 -19.44 11.62
C VAL A 215 -7.23 -19.38 10.23
N PRO A 216 -6.06 -18.73 10.07
CA PRO A 216 -5.33 -18.76 8.81
C PRO A 216 -5.02 -20.18 8.34
N GLN A 217 -5.46 -20.56 7.14
CA GLN A 217 -5.34 -21.90 6.59
C GLN A 217 -4.30 -21.96 5.47
N PRO A 218 -3.58 -23.08 5.32
CA PRO A 218 -2.70 -23.30 4.17
C PRO A 218 -3.38 -23.01 2.83
N GLY A 219 -2.63 -22.42 1.90
CA GLY A 219 -3.13 -22.09 0.57
C GLY A 219 -4.04 -20.86 0.49
N THR A 220 -4.24 -20.13 1.60
CA THR A 220 -5.07 -18.91 1.62
C THR A 220 -4.26 -17.65 1.86
N VAL A 221 -4.70 -16.56 1.22
CA VAL A 221 -4.19 -15.21 1.44
C VAL A 221 -5.34 -14.35 1.99
N LEU A 222 -5.23 -13.94 3.24
CA LEU A 222 -6.27 -13.21 3.96
C LEU A 222 -5.93 -11.71 4.04
N LEU A 223 -6.78 -10.86 3.49
CA LEU A 223 -6.63 -9.40 3.54
C LEU A 223 -7.50 -8.80 4.66
N ALA A 224 -6.92 -7.93 5.49
CA ALA A 224 -7.69 -7.14 6.45
C ALA A 224 -8.72 -6.26 5.70
N GLY A 225 -10.01 -6.46 6.00
CA GLY A 225 -11.12 -5.93 5.18
C GLY A 225 -11.95 -4.84 5.82
N THR A 226 -11.56 -4.32 7.00
CA THR A 226 -12.36 -3.32 7.73
C THR A 226 -11.50 -2.14 8.17
N ASN A 227 -12.15 -1.01 8.53
CA ASN A 227 -11.49 0.13 9.17
C ASN A 227 -11.24 -0.11 10.68
N HIS A 228 -11.23 -1.36 11.12
CA HIS A 228 -10.77 -1.81 12.44
C HIS A 228 -9.42 -2.52 12.31
N HIS A 229 -8.68 -2.62 13.42
CA HIS A 229 -7.44 -3.37 13.45
C HIS A 229 -7.72 -4.87 13.43
N ILE A 230 -7.01 -5.62 12.59
CA ILE A 230 -6.99 -7.06 12.64
C ILE A 230 -5.97 -7.52 13.69
N ARG A 231 -6.26 -8.57 14.45
CA ARG A 231 -5.38 -9.15 15.47
C ARG A 231 -5.45 -10.66 15.42
N LEU A 232 -4.32 -11.30 15.72
CA LEU A 232 -4.30 -12.72 16.06
C LEU A 232 -4.60 -12.88 17.56
N LEU A 233 -5.49 -13.79 17.91
CA LEU A 233 -5.84 -14.13 19.29
C LEU A 233 -5.01 -15.32 19.80
N LYS A 234 -5.00 -15.51 21.12
CA LYS A 234 -4.28 -16.61 21.81
C LYS A 234 -4.69 -18.01 21.34
N ASN A 235 -5.93 -18.15 20.86
CA ASN A 235 -6.46 -19.39 20.32
C ASN A 235 -6.11 -19.65 18.83
N GLY A 236 -5.36 -18.72 18.20
CA GLY A 236 -4.96 -18.83 16.80
C GLY A 236 -5.96 -18.27 15.79
N THR A 237 -7.08 -17.68 16.23
CA THR A 237 -8.06 -17.05 15.35
C THR A 237 -7.77 -15.58 15.11
N LEU A 238 -8.23 -15.05 13.98
CA LEU A 238 -8.22 -13.63 13.67
C LEU A 238 -9.45 -12.94 14.28
N ALA A 239 -9.27 -11.70 14.73
CA ALA A 239 -10.37 -10.87 15.23
C ALA A 239 -10.16 -9.41 14.83
N TYR A 240 -11.26 -8.67 14.72
CA TYR A 240 -11.24 -7.24 14.49
C TYR A 240 -11.49 -6.47 15.79
N THR A 241 -10.82 -5.33 15.96
CA THR A 241 -10.96 -4.45 17.14
C THR A 241 -10.80 -2.99 16.76
N ALA A 242 -11.56 -2.13 17.41
CA ALA A 242 -11.38 -0.67 17.31
C ALA A 242 -10.17 -0.18 18.12
N GLU A 243 -9.71 -0.98 19.10
CA GLU A 243 -8.59 -0.61 19.97
C GLU A 243 -7.23 -1.04 19.37
N PRO A 244 -6.20 -0.20 19.52
CA PRO A 244 -6.19 1.11 20.19
C PRO A 244 -6.79 2.23 19.29
N VAL A 245 -7.67 3.05 19.86
CA VAL A 245 -8.40 4.11 19.11
C VAL A 245 -7.51 5.27 18.67
N ASN A 246 -6.33 5.43 19.28
CA ASN A 246 -5.41 6.52 18.99
C ASN A 246 -4.45 6.24 17.82
N GLU A 247 -4.49 5.04 17.23
CA GLU A 247 -3.71 4.74 16.04
C GLU A 247 -4.20 5.54 14.83
N ILE A 248 -3.25 6.15 14.12
CA ILE A 248 -3.54 7.00 12.96
C ILE A 248 -4.04 6.15 11.77
N TYR A 249 -3.47 4.96 11.61
CA TYR A 249 -3.80 4.04 10.51
C TYR A 249 -4.77 2.98 11.00
N ARG A 250 -5.82 2.70 10.21
CA ARG A 250 -6.81 1.66 10.47
C ARG A 250 -7.13 0.94 9.16
N PRO A 251 -6.74 -0.35 9.08
CA PRO A 251 -6.02 -1.17 10.08
C PRO A 251 -4.58 -0.70 10.31
N SER A 252 -4.01 -0.93 11.51
CA SER A 252 -2.59 -0.72 11.81
C SER A 252 -1.81 -2.01 11.63
N ILE A 253 -0.67 -1.94 10.96
CA ILE A 253 0.26 -3.04 10.75
C ILE A 253 0.97 -3.39 12.06
N ASP A 254 1.35 -2.38 12.84
CA ASP A 254 2.00 -2.59 14.14
C ASP A 254 1.11 -3.42 15.08
N VAL A 255 -0.19 -3.10 15.17
CA VAL A 255 -1.16 -3.84 16.00
C VAL A 255 -1.24 -5.31 15.58
N PHE A 256 -1.25 -5.58 14.28
CA PHE A 256 -1.29 -6.95 13.78
C PHE A 256 0.02 -7.70 14.07
N PHE A 257 1.17 -7.15 13.70
CA PHE A 257 2.47 -7.75 13.90
C PHE A 257 2.78 -8.01 15.39
N GLU A 258 2.41 -7.07 16.28
CA GLU A 258 2.51 -7.25 17.72
C GLU A 258 1.68 -8.46 18.20
N SER A 259 0.45 -8.60 17.70
CA SER A 259 -0.42 -9.74 18.06
C SER A 259 0.16 -11.08 17.61
N VAL A 260 0.77 -11.12 16.41
CA VAL A 260 1.47 -12.29 15.90
C VAL A 260 2.71 -12.60 16.75
N ALA A 261 3.53 -11.59 17.05
CA ALA A 261 4.70 -11.75 17.93
C ALA A 261 4.32 -12.33 19.30
N ARG A 262 3.15 -11.97 19.82
CA ARG A 262 2.68 -12.40 21.15
C ARG A 262 2.02 -13.77 21.17
N TYR A 263 1.28 -14.13 20.13
CA TYR A 263 0.36 -15.27 20.20
C TYR A 263 0.62 -16.41 19.20
N TRP A 264 1.37 -16.16 18.10
CA TRP A 264 1.70 -17.23 17.17
C TRP A 264 2.71 -18.20 17.79
N LYS A 265 2.40 -19.49 17.69
CA LYS A 265 3.23 -20.54 18.32
C LYS A 265 4.15 -21.26 17.34
N GLY A 266 3.85 -21.19 16.04
CA GLY A 266 4.66 -21.77 14.98
C GLY A 266 5.72 -20.81 14.48
N ASP A 267 6.32 -21.12 13.34
CA ASP A 267 7.26 -20.25 12.64
C ASP A 267 6.49 -19.13 11.92
N ALA A 268 7.00 -17.91 11.97
CA ALA A 268 6.43 -16.80 11.24
C ALA A 268 7.49 -15.98 10.50
N VAL A 269 7.10 -15.43 9.34
CA VAL A 269 7.89 -14.44 8.61
C VAL A 269 7.10 -13.15 8.53
N GLY A 270 7.67 -12.07 9.09
CA GLY A 270 7.14 -10.71 8.96
C GLY A 270 7.77 -10.02 7.75
N VAL A 271 6.94 -9.46 6.87
CA VAL A 271 7.39 -8.71 5.69
C VAL A 271 6.81 -7.30 5.73
N LEU A 272 7.65 -6.28 5.63
CA LEU A 272 7.22 -4.88 5.57
C LEU A 272 7.61 -4.30 4.21
N LEU A 273 6.60 -4.01 3.41
CA LEU A 273 6.75 -3.49 2.05
C LEU A 273 6.65 -1.96 2.01
N THR A 274 6.77 -1.43 0.79
CA THR A 274 6.60 -0.01 0.47
C THR A 274 5.43 0.60 1.21
N GLY A 275 5.61 1.79 1.71
CA GLY A 275 4.59 2.53 2.43
C GLY A 275 5.15 3.77 3.10
N MET A 276 4.25 4.70 3.38
CA MET A 276 4.58 5.94 4.04
C MET A 276 4.54 5.81 5.55
N GLY A 277 5.34 6.63 6.24
CA GLY A 277 5.36 6.68 7.70
C GLY A 277 6.21 5.58 8.32
N ARG A 278 5.76 5.04 9.44
CA ARG A 278 6.51 4.09 10.26
C ARG A 278 5.69 2.91 10.80
N ASP A 279 4.40 2.84 10.46
CA ASP A 279 3.54 1.74 10.91
C ASP A 279 4.10 0.40 10.43
N GLY A 280 4.02 -0.62 11.25
CA GLY A 280 4.62 -1.92 11.02
C GLY A 280 6.09 -2.05 11.45
N ALA A 281 6.81 -0.95 11.68
CA ALA A 281 8.23 -1.02 12.07
C ALA A 281 8.41 -1.52 13.51
N GLN A 282 7.58 -1.09 14.45
CA GLN A 282 7.65 -1.53 15.84
C GLN A 282 7.16 -2.97 16.00
N GLY A 283 6.04 -3.32 15.36
CA GLY A 283 5.53 -4.68 15.35
C GLY A 283 6.52 -5.66 14.71
N LEU A 284 7.18 -5.27 13.61
CA LEU A 284 8.23 -6.06 12.98
C LEU A 284 9.42 -6.28 13.95
N LYS A 285 9.79 -5.23 14.71
CA LYS A 285 10.83 -5.35 15.74
C LYS A 285 10.44 -6.33 16.83
N LEU A 286 9.20 -6.31 17.29
CA LEU A 286 8.70 -7.27 18.26
C LEU A 286 8.73 -8.70 17.72
N MET A 287 8.35 -8.92 16.45
CA MET A 287 8.47 -10.22 15.78
C MET A 287 9.93 -10.71 15.79
N ARG A 288 10.88 -9.85 15.41
CA ARG A 288 12.32 -10.18 15.46
C ARG A 288 12.78 -10.54 16.87
N GLN A 289 12.34 -9.81 17.89
CA GLN A 289 12.68 -10.09 19.29
C GLN A 289 12.16 -11.45 19.78
N GLN A 290 11.06 -11.93 19.19
CA GLN A 290 10.56 -13.29 19.43
C GLN A 290 11.29 -14.36 18.61
N GLY A 291 12.29 -13.97 17.81
CA GLY A 291 13.10 -14.89 16.98
C GLY A 291 12.50 -15.19 15.61
N PHE A 292 11.43 -14.52 15.20
CA PHE A 292 10.88 -14.66 13.87
C PHE A 292 11.78 -13.99 12.82
N LEU A 293 11.79 -14.54 11.61
CA LEU A 293 12.44 -13.88 10.49
C LEU A 293 11.63 -12.66 10.06
N THR A 294 12.32 -11.53 9.88
CA THR A 294 11.71 -10.27 9.48
C THR A 294 12.42 -9.70 8.27
N ILE A 295 11.65 -9.30 7.26
CA ILE A 295 12.13 -8.81 5.97
C ILE A 295 11.55 -7.41 5.75
N ALA A 296 12.38 -6.46 5.36
CA ALA A 296 11.93 -5.16 4.85
C ALA A 296 12.30 -5.03 3.37
N GLN A 297 11.42 -4.42 2.59
CA GLN A 297 11.69 -4.08 1.20
C GLN A 297 12.84 -3.06 1.14
N ASP A 298 13.72 -3.16 0.15
CA ASP A 298 14.83 -2.24 -0.03
C ASP A 298 14.36 -0.87 -0.60
N GLN A 299 15.26 0.09 -0.60
CA GLN A 299 15.00 1.44 -1.09
C GLN A 299 14.73 1.48 -2.59
N HIS A 300 15.49 0.73 -3.38
CA HIS A 300 15.45 0.81 -4.84
C HIS A 300 14.13 0.29 -5.44
N SER A 301 13.57 -0.76 -4.86
CA SER A 301 12.32 -1.35 -5.33
C SER A 301 11.07 -0.77 -4.64
N SER A 302 11.23 0.05 -3.60
CA SER A 302 10.11 0.69 -2.90
C SER A 302 9.63 1.93 -3.66
N SER A 303 8.32 1.97 -4.02
CA SER A 303 7.69 3.21 -4.51
C SER A 303 7.77 4.32 -3.45
N VAL A 304 7.66 3.93 -2.18
CA VAL A 304 7.73 4.81 -1.02
C VAL A 304 8.56 4.14 0.07
N TYR A 305 9.81 4.59 0.24
CA TYR A 305 10.72 4.03 1.24
C TYR A 305 10.56 4.72 2.61
N GLY A 306 9.33 4.67 3.18
CA GLY A 306 9.02 5.22 4.51
C GLY A 306 8.99 4.14 5.58
N MET A 307 8.01 3.24 5.55
CA MET A 307 7.86 2.13 6.49
C MET A 307 9.06 1.19 6.51
N PRO A 308 9.61 0.71 5.36
CA PRO A 308 10.81 -0.10 5.37
C PRO A 308 12.04 0.62 5.91
N LYS A 309 12.19 1.93 5.62
CA LYS A 309 13.26 2.78 6.18
C LYS A 309 13.16 2.86 7.71
N ALA A 310 11.95 3.06 8.24
CA ALA A 310 11.70 3.10 9.67
C ALA A 310 12.07 1.77 10.34
N ALA A 311 11.70 0.64 9.73
CA ALA A 311 12.08 -0.69 10.22
C ALA A 311 13.59 -0.90 10.21
N ALA A 312 14.28 -0.50 9.14
CA ALA A 312 15.74 -0.57 9.04
C ALA A 312 16.42 0.31 10.11
N ALA A 313 15.91 1.53 10.35
CA ALA A 313 16.48 2.48 11.29
C ALA A 313 16.44 2.02 12.76
N ILE A 314 15.47 1.19 13.13
CA ILE A 314 15.34 0.64 14.50
C ILE A 314 15.80 -0.80 14.60
N ASP A 315 16.47 -1.33 13.57
CA ASP A 315 16.94 -2.70 13.50
C ASP A 315 15.80 -3.73 13.68
N ALA A 316 14.68 -3.49 13.00
CA ALA A 316 13.51 -4.37 13.05
C ALA A 316 13.59 -5.49 11.99
N ALA A 317 14.23 -5.26 10.86
CA ALA A 317 14.38 -6.23 9.79
C ALA A 317 15.69 -7.02 9.95
N VAL A 318 15.62 -8.34 9.88
CA VAL A 318 16.78 -9.24 9.79
C VAL A 318 17.39 -9.15 8.39
N GLU A 319 16.53 -9.06 7.37
CA GLU A 319 16.93 -8.97 5.98
C GLU A 319 16.29 -7.73 5.32
N ILE A 320 17.07 -7.02 4.51
CA ILE A 320 16.57 -5.97 3.61
C ILE A 320 16.76 -6.49 2.20
N ARG A 321 15.66 -6.62 1.44
CA ARG A 321 15.67 -7.28 0.13
C ARG A 321 14.94 -6.47 -0.94
N PRO A 322 15.41 -6.52 -2.20
CA PRO A 322 14.62 -6.10 -3.35
C PRO A 322 13.31 -6.88 -3.43
N LEU A 323 12.25 -6.23 -3.91
CA LEU A 323 10.90 -6.80 -3.98
C LEU A 323 10.88 -8.16 -4.71
N ASP A 324 11.57 -8.26 -5.85
CA ASP A 324 11.67 -9.48 -6.67
C ASP A 324 12.43 -10.63 -5.99
N LYS A 325 13.12 -10.38 -4.88
CA LYS A 325 13.85 -11.38 -4.09
C LYS A 325 13.10 -11.82 -2.83
N ILE A 326 11.96 -11.21 -2.50
CA ILE A 326 11.19 -11.58 -1.30
C ILE A 326 10.46 -12.90 -1.52
N ALA A 327 9.70 -13.07 -2.62
CA ALA A 327 9.00 -14.33 -2.90
C ALA A 327 9.96 -15.54 -3.03
N PRO A 328 11.07 -15.49 -3.78
CA PRO A 328 12.07 -16.56 -3.78
C PRO A 328 12.59 -16.88 -2.37
N ARG A 329 12.79 -15.86 -1.53
CA ARG A 329 13.23 -16.07 -0.16
C ARG A 329 12.19 -16.79 0.71
N LEU A 330 10.91 -16.45 0.56
CA LEU A 330 9.82 -17.17 1.24
C LEU A 330 9.78 -18.64 0.80
N LEU A 331 9.98 -18.91 -0.49
CA LEU A 331 10.06 -20.28 -1.00
C LEU A 331 11.25 -21.05 -0.40
N GLU A 332 12.45 -20.46 -0.33
CA GLU A 332 13.62 -21.07 0.33
C GLU A 332 13.34 -21.43 1.81
N ILE A 333 12.61 -20.57 2.51
CA ILE A 333 12.28 -20.75 3.94
C ILE A 333 11.30 -21.91 4.13
N PHE A 334 10.30 -22.02 3.27
CA PHE A 334 9.18 -22.95 3.43
C PHE A 334 9.23 -24.16 2.48
N ALA A 335 10.25 -24.27 1.61
CA ALA A 335 10.41 -25.34 0.62
C ALA A 335 10.96 -26.68 1.20
N LYS A 336 10.89 -26.89 2.52
CA LYS A 336 11.43 -28.10 3.16
C LYS A 336 10.37 -29.12 3.47
#